data_b4d9f9820b5ff2d261aecde1416f088d
#
_entry.id   b4d9f9820b5ff2d261aecde1416f088d
#
_cell.length_a   1.000
_cell.length_b   1.000
_cell.length_c   1.000
_cell.angle_alpha   90.00
_cell.angle_beta   90.00
_cell.angle_gamma   90.00
#
_symmetry.space_group_name_H-M   'P 1'
#
loop_
_entity.id
_entity.type
_entity.pdbx_description
1 polymer ?
#
loop_
_entity_poly.entity_id
_entity_poly.type
_entity_poly.pdbx_seq_one_letter_code
_entity_poly.pdbx_strand_id
1 'polypeptide(L)' 'MSRRAIFPGSFDPIHNGHIDIARRAADIFDELILCVYATPQKNLLFSYEERRDMAEHIFADVPNITVAGYTGLTVD' A
#
# COMPACT_ATOMS: atom_id res chain seq x y z
N MET A 1 16.77 12.70 -11.17
CA MET A 1 15.84 13.15 -10.12
C MET A 1 14.84 12.03 -9.81
N SER A 2 14.69 11.68 -8.55
CA SER A 2 13.76 10.62 -8.14
C SER A 2 12.32 11.11 -8.21
N ARG A 3 11.43 10.26 -8.74
CA ARG A 3 10.00 10.52 -8.77
C ARG A 3 9.30 9.48 -7.91
N ARG A 4 8.57 9.94 -6.92
CA ARG A 4 7.86 9.08 -5.98
C ARG A 4 6.37 9.32 -6.07
N ALA A 5 5.59 8.26 -5.85
CA ALA A 5 4.14 8.35 -5.75
C ALA A 5 3.68 7.64 -4.48
N ILE A 6 2.54 8.09 -3.97
CA ILE A 6 1.93 7.52 -2.76
C ILE A 6 0.56 6.98 -3.16
N PHE A 7 0.26 5.76 -2.74
CA PHE A 7 -1.03 5.14 -2.96
C PHE A 7 -1.64 4.76 -1.61
N PRO A 8 -2.43 5.66 -1.01
CA PRO A 8 -3.03 5.40 0.30
C PRO A 8 -4.34 4.63 0.18
N GLY A 9 -4.64 3.82 1.18
CA GLY A 9 -5.90 3.09 1.24
C GLY A 9 -5.97 2.19 2.46
N SER A 10 -7.16 1.63 2.68
CA SER A 10 -7.36 0.64 3.73
C SER A 10 -6.89 -0.74 3.29
N PHE A 11 -7.09 -1.08 2.02
CA PHE A 11 -6.71 -2.38 1.44
C PHE A 11 -7.26 -3.54 2.27
N ASP A 12 -8.57 -3.60 2.41
CA ASP A 12 -9.25 -4.53 3.33
C ASP A 12 -10.27 -5.43 2.61
N PRO A 13 -9.81 -6.45 1.89
CA PRO A 13 -8.41 -6.73 1.55
C PRO A 13 -7.96 -6.00 0.28
N ILE A 14 -6.67 -6.09 0.00
CA ILE A 14 -6.16 -5.64 -1.30
C ILE A 14 -6.74 -6.56 -2.38
N HIS A 15 -7.10 -5.96 -3.53
CA HIS A 15 -7.70 -6.73 -4.63
C HIS A 15 -7.03 -6.39 -5.96
N ASN A 16 -7.46 -7.08 -7.02
CA ASN A 16 -6.82 -6.95 -8.34
C ASN A 16 -6.80 -5.53 -8.88
N GLY A 17 -7.81 -4.72 -8.59
CA GLY A 17 -7.81 -3.31 -8.98
C GLY A 17 -6.67 -2.54 -8.34
N HIS A 18 -6.45 -2.75 -7.06
CA HIS A 18 -5.32 -2.13 -6.35
C HIS A 18 -3.99 -2.60 -6.92
N ILE A 19 -3.87 -3.89 -7.16
CA ILE A 19 -2.63 -4.50 -7.66
C ILE A 19 -2.29 -3.94 -9.04
N ASP A 20 -3.27 -3.84 -9.92
CA ASP A 20 -3.07 -3.32 -11.27
C ASP A 20 -2.61 -1.87 -11.26
N ILE A 21 -3.27 -1.03 -10.46
CA ILE A 21 -2.91 0.38 -10.33
C ILE A 21 -1.50 0.53 -9.77
N ALA A 22 -1.18 -0.24 -8.72
CA ALA A 22 0.14 -0.17 -8.09
C ALA A 22 1.25 -0.60 -9.05
N ARG A 23 1.04 -1.67 -9.80
CA ARG A 23 2.05 -2.14 -10.75
C ARG A 23 2.26 -1.14 -11.88
N ARG A 24 1.20 -0.52 -12.39
CA ARG A 24 1.30 0.52 -13.40
C ARG A 24 2.04 1.74 -12.89
N ALA A 25 1.75 2.17 -11.66
CA ALA A 25 2.44 3.29 -11.05
C ALA A 25 3.92 3.00 -10.84
N ALA A 26 4.26 1.76 -10.45
CA ALA A 26 5.66 1.36 -10.27
C ALA A 26 6.44 1.41 -11.57
N ASP A 27 5.78 1.22 -12.71
CA ASP A 27 6.43 1.34 -14.01
C ASP A 27 6.72 2.79 -14.40
N ILE A 28 5.97 3.74 -13.85
CA ILE A 28 6.07 5.16 -14.20
C ILE A 28 6.98 5.91 -13.23
N PHE A 29 6.90 5.58 -11.94
CA PHE A 29 7.64 6.28 -10.89
C PHE A 29 8.85 5.47 -10.45
N ASP A 30 9.86 6.16 -9.93
CA ASP A 30 11.04 5.50 -9.38
C ASP A 30 10.72 4.70 -8.13
N GLU A 31 9.76 5.18 -7.34
CA GLU A 31 9.29 4.49 -6.15
C GLU A 31 7.81 4.72 -5.96
N LEU A 32 7.09 3.66 -5.62
CA LEU A 32 5.70 3.74 -5.17
C LEU A 32 5.63 3.33 -3.71
N ILE A 33 5.03 4.17 -2.88
CA ILE A 33 4.80 3.86 -1.47
C ILE A 33 3.32 3.53 -1.30
N LEU A 34 3.03 2.25 -1.00
CA LEU A 34 1.69 1.80 -0.71
C LEU A 34 1.44 2.04 0.78
N CYS A 35 0.53 2.96 1.10
CA CYS A 35 0.29 3.38 2.48
C CYS A 35 -0.97 2.72 3.01
N VAL A 36 -0.81 1.78 3.95
CA VAL A 36 -1.91 1.05 4.56
C VAL A 36 -2.38 1.80 5.80
N TYR A 37 -3.68 2.07 5.87
CA TYR A 37 -4.25 2.82 6.98
C TYR A 37 -4.20 1.99 8.27
N ALA A 38 -3.51 2.53 9.27
CA ALA A 38 -3.21 1.79 10.51
C ALA A 38 -4.19 2.06 11.66
N THR A 39 -4.95 3.15 11.60
CA THR A 39 -5.88 3.47 12.68
C THR A 39 -7.01 2.45 12.72
N PRO A 40 -7.35 1.90 13.90
CA PRO A 40 -8.42 0.93 14.00
C PRO A 40 -9.76 1.49 13.52
N GLN A 41 -10.48 0.70 12.73
CA GLN A 41 -11.81 1.03 12.26
C GLN A 41 -12.73 -0.15 12.54
N LYS A 42 -13.99 0.16 12.89
CA LYS A 42 -14.94 -0.86 13.36
C LYS A 42 -15.34 -1.87 12.29
N ASN A 43 -15.27 -1.48 11.02
CA ASN A 43 -15.80 -2.30 9.92
C ASN A 43 -14.73 -2.95 9.06
N LEU A 44 -13.50 -3.02 9.54
CA LEU A 44 -12.43 -3.67 8.78
C LEU A 44 -12.51 -5.19 8.93
N LEU A 45 -12.28 -5.91 7.85
CA LEU A 45 -12.26 -7.38 7.84
C LEU A 45 -10.98 -7.94 8.42
N PHE A 46 -9.87 -7.23 8.22
CA PHE A 46 -8.54 -7.68 8.62
C PHE A 46 -7.86 -6.62 9.47
N SER A 47 -6.99 -7.08 10.38
CA SER A 47 -6.16 -6.19 11.18
C SER A 47 -5.17 -5.42 10.28
N TYR A 48 -4.58 -4.37 10.83
CA TYR A 48 -3.53 -3.64 10.13
C TYR A 48 -2.37 -4.55 9.72
N GLU A 49 -1.92 -5.40 10.65
CA GLU A 49 -0.80 -6.31 10.41
C GLU A 49 -1.12 -7.29 9.28
N GLU A 50 -2.34 -7.82 9.26
CA GLU A 50 -2.77 -8.74 8.21
C GLU A 50 -2.83 -8.04 6.85
N ARG A 51 -3.38 -6.82 6.81
CA ARG A 51 -3.48 -6.05 5.56
C ARG A 51 -2.10 -5.68 5.02
N ARG A 52 -1.21 -5.27 5.91
CA ARG A 52 0.17 -4.95 5.55
C ARG A 52 0.91 -6.17 5.04
N ASP A 53 0.79 -7.29 5.74
CA ASP A 53 1.46 -8.54 5.35
C ASP A 53 0.99 -9.01 3.98
N MET A 54 -0.31 -8.92 3.70
CA MET A 54 -0.83 -9.29 2.39
C MET A 54 -0.25 -8.41 1.29
N ALA A 55 -0.18 -7.10 1.51
CA ALA A 55 0.40 -6.18 0.54
C ALA A 55 1.88 -6.45 0.32
N GLU A 56 2.64 -6.66 1.38
CA GLU A 56 4.06 -6.97 1.27
C GLU A 56 4.31 -8.27 0.50
N HIS A 57 3.47 -9.27 0.73
CA HIS A 57 3.59 -10.55 0.06
C HIS A 57 3.27 -10.42 -1.44
N ILE A 58 2.21 -9.70 -1.77
CA ILE A 58 1.77 -9.52 -3.16
C ILE A 58 2.82 -8.78 -3.99
N PHE A 59 3.46 -7.77 -3.41
CA PHE A 59 4.44 -6.95 -4.13
C PHE A 59 5.88 -7.31 -3.83
N ALA A 60 6.13 -8.50 -3.24
CA ALA A 60 7.48 -8.93 -2.91
C ALA A 60 8.40 -9.00 -4.12
N ASP A 61 7.84 -9.22 -5.32
CA ASP A 61 8.59 -9.30 -6.57
C ASP A 61 8.78 -7.94 -7.26
N VAL A 62 8.27 -6.85 -6.68
CA VAL A 62 8.37 -5.52 -7.28
C VAL A 62 9.28 -4.65 -6.39
N PRO A 63 10.55 -4.48 -6.76
CA PRO A 63 11.54 -3.88 -5.86
C PRO A 63 11.32 -2.41 -5.56
N ASN A 64 10.60 -1.67 -6.41
CA ASN A 64 10.35 -0.26 -6.19
C ASN A 64 8.98 0.05 -5.56
N ILE A 65 8.30 -0.97 -5.04
CA ILE A 65 7.10 -0.77 -4.22
C ILE A 65 7.47 -1.00 -2.76
N THR A 66 7.22 0.01 -1.94
CA THR A 66 7.44 -0.05 -0.49
C THR A 66 6.07 0.01 0.19
N VAL A 67 5.85 -0.85 1.19
CA VAL A 67 4.61 -0.84 1.97
C VAL A 67 4.88 -0.13 3.29
N ALA A 68 4.08 0.87 3.61
CA ALA A 68 4.20 1.65 4.83
C ALA A 68 2.83 1.81 5.48
N GLY A 69 2.82 2.16 6.76
CA GLY A 69 1.58 2.46 7.47
C GLY A 69 1.36 3.96 7.59
N TYR A 70 0.12 4.37 7.78
CA TYR A 70 -0.17 5.76 8.10
C TYR A 70 -1.37 5.85 9.04
N THR A 71 -1.45 6.94 9.79
CA THR A 71 -2.56 7.21 10.71
C THR A 71 -3.07 8.61 10.47
N GLY A 72 -4.40 8.76 10.42
CA GLY A 72 -5.00 10.07 10.22
C GLY A 72 -4.51 10.72 8.94
N LEU A 73 -3.97 11.93 9.05
CA LEU A 73 -3.45 12.71 7.93
C LEU A 73 -1.93 12.58 7.77
N THR A 74 -1.29 11.77 8.60
CA THR A 74 0.17 11.66 8.63
C THR A 74 0.62 10.34 8.03
N VAL A 75 1.62 10.41 7.16
CA VAL A 75 2.28 9.22 6.63
C VAL A 75 3.51 8.97 7.48
N ASP A 76 3.56 7.78 8.07
CA ASP A 76 4.66 7.38 8.94
C ASP A 76 5.72 6.58 8.19
#